data_ee960c1fdb4247296592dfd9464e47c1
#
_entry.id   ee960c1fdb4247296592dfd9464e47c1
#
_cell.length_a   1.000
_cell.length_b   1.000
_cell.length_c   1.000
_cell.angle_alpha   90.00
_cell.angle_beta   90.00
_cell.angle_gamma   90.00
#
_symmetry.space_group_name_H-M   'P 1'
#
loop_
_entity.id
_entity.type
_entity.pdbx_description
1 polymer ?
#
loop_
_entity_poly.entity_id
_entity_poly.type
_entity_poly.pdbx_seq_one_letter_code
_entity_poly.pdbx_strand_id
1 'polypeptide(L)'
;RLLISTSSISWKELTPLLNSPCRIRLSSEANSRIKKSNNLLKTILKSDQKVYGVNTGFGKLSNVSIGSSELKVLQLNLVRSHACGVGKSLDLGVTRVSMVLKLMTWAKGYSGIRPVLAKLLVKMLNHDILPIIPRQGSVGASGDLAPLAHMALATIGEGHVHFQDRTMPSLLALKEANL
;
A
#
# COMPACT_ATOMS: atom_id res chain seq x y z
N ARG A 1 8.80 -6.10 -18.48
CA ARG A 1 9.38 -6.39 -17.16
C ARG A 1 9.90 -5.09 -16.56
N LEU A 2 9.48 -4.73 -15.33
CA LEU A 2 9.87 -3.50 -14.64
C LEU A 2 10.63 -3.84 -13.35
N LEU A 3 11.83 -3.26 -13.20
CA LEU A 3 12.63 -3.34 -11.99
C LEU A 3 12.44 -2.05 -11.18
N ILE A 4 11.87 -2.17 -10.00
CA ILE A 4 11.71 -1.06 -9.07
C ILE A 4 12.97 -0.96 -8.19
N SER A 5 13.70 0.12 -8.37
CA SER A 5 14.89 0.46 -7.61
C SER A 5 14.65 1.73 -6.76
N THR A 6 15.72 2.29 -6.25
CA THR A 6 15.70 3.58 -5.53
C THR A 6 15.71 4.77 -6.48
N SER A 7 15.99 4.53 -7.76
CA SER A 7 16.00 5.54 -8.81
C SER A 7 14.58 5.91 -9.26
N SER A 8 14.43 7.06 -9.88
CA SER A 8 13.19 7.47 -10.53
C SER A 8 12.96 6.61 -11.79
N ILE A 9 11.70 6.30 -12.05
CA ILE A 9 11.23 5.66 -13.28
C ILE A 9 10.50 6.75 -14.07
N SER A 10 10.76 6.84 -15.35
CA SER A 10 10.12 7.83 -16.20
C SER A 10 8.66 7.48 -16.47
N TRP A 11 7.85 8.50 -16.78
CA TRP A 11 6.46 8.27 -17.19
C TRP A 11 6.36 7.34 -18.40
N LYS A 12 7.28 7.46 -19.35
CA LYS A 12 7.33 6.60 -20.54
C LYS A 12 7.44 5.11 -20.19
N GLU A 13 8.16 4.79 -19.12
CA GLU A 13 8.29 3.39 -18.64
C GLU A 13 7.02 2.90 -17.91
N LEU A 14 6.24 3.81 -17.31
CA LEU A 14 5.01 3.49 -16.62
C LEU A 14 3.79 3.41 -17.54
N THR A 15 3.76 4.19 -18.62
CA THR A 15 2.60 4.27 -19.55
C THR A 15 2.12 2.91 -20.06
N PRO A 16 2.99 1.94 -20.42
CA PRO A 16 2.53 0.62 -20.87
C PRO A 16 1.68 -0.13 -19.84
N LEU A 17 1.87 0.15 -18.53
CA LEU A 17 1.10 -0.48 -17.45
C LEU A 17 -0.38 -0.06 -17.44
N LEU A 18 -0.71 1.04 -18.09
CA LEU A 18 -2.11 1.47 -18.25
C LEU A 18 -2.91 0.46 -19.09
N ASN A 19 -2.28 -0.19 -20.04
CA ASN A 19 -2.94 -1.07 -21.01
C ASN A 19 -2.72 -2.56 -20.71
N SER A 20 -1.60 -2.93 -20.07
CA SER A 20 -1.28 -4.34 -19.85
C SER A 20 -0.42 -4.54 -18.59
N PRO A 21 -0.56 -5.71 -17.91
CA PRO A 21 0.32 -6.05 -16.81
C PRO A 21 1.74 -6.31 -17.31
N CYS A 22 2.72 -6.10 -16.45
CA CYS A 22 4.08 -6.53 -16.68
C CYS A 22 4.68 -7.15 -15.40
N ARG A 23 5.72 -7.96 -15.58
CA ARG A 23 6.38 -8.57 -14.42
C ARG A 23 7.16 -7.52 -13.63
N ILE A 24 6.82 -7.35 -12.36
CA ILE A 24 7.43 -6.40 -11.42
C ILE A 24 8.42 -7.13 -10.52
N ARG A 25 9.55 -6.49 -10.22
CA ARG A 25 10.54 -6.94 -9.23
C ARG A 25 11.10 -5.75 -8.45
N LEU A 26 11.42 -5.96 -7.18
CA LEU A 26 12.22 -5.02 -6.39
C LEU A 26 13.70 -5.36 -6.54
N SER A 27 14.55 -4.35 -6.68
CA SER A 27 16.00 -4.51 -6.65
C SER A 27 16.46 -4.98 -5.26
N SER A 28 17.67 -5.54 -5.19
CA SER A 28 18.30 -5.89 -3.90
C SER A 28 18.48 -4.68 -3.01
N GLU A 29 18.85 -3.55 -3.59
CA GLU A 29 18.98 -2.28 -2.87
C GLU A 29 17.64 -1.81 -2.29
N ALA A 30 16.56 -1.81 -3.08
CA ALA A 30 15.22 -1.45 -2.62
C ALA A 30 14.77 -2.34 -1.44
N ASN A 31 14.96 -3.66 -1.55
CA ASN A 31 14.65 -4.60 -0.48
C ASN A 31 15.47 -4.30 0.80
N SER A 32 16.76 -3.98 0.66
CA SER A 32 17.64 -3.63 1.76
C SER A 32 17.17 -2.35 2.46
N ARG A 33 16.83 -1.31 1.71
CA ARG A 33 16.32 -0.03 2.26
C ARG A 33 14.98 -0.19 2.97
N ILE A 34 14.04 -0.96 2.42
CA ILE A 34 12.77 -1.28 3.06
C ILE A 34 13.02 -1.99 4.40
N LYS A 35 13.89 -3.00 4.42
CA LYS A 35 14.25 -3.72 5.66
C LYS A 35 14.89 -2.81 6.70
N LYS A 36 15.84 -1.94 6.28
CA LYS A 36 16.50 -0.99 7.16
C LYS A 36 15.52 -0.01 7.80
N SER A 37 14.63 0.58 7.01
CA SER A 37 13.63 1.52 7.51
C SER A 37 12.62 0.85 8.46
N ASN A 38 12.22 -0.39 8.18
CA ASN A 38 11.35 -1.16 9.08
C ASN A 38 12.05 -1.49 10.41
N ASN A 39 13.33 -1.82 10.38
CA ASN A 39 14.10 -2.06 11.61
C ASN A 39 14.24 -0.79 12.45
N LEU A 40 14.48 0.37 11.82
CA LEU A 40 14.51 1.67 12.50
C LEU A 40 13.15 1.95 13.19
N LEU A 41 12.05 1.74 12.47
CA LEU A 41 10.71 1.89 13.05
C LEU A 41 10.50 1.00 14.27
N LYS A 42 10.95 -0.27 14.23
CA LYS A 42 10.88 -1.18 15.38
C LYS A 42 11.69 -0.68 16.58
N THR A 43 12.83 -0.03 16.34
CA THR A 43 13.64 0.59 17.41
C THR A 43 12.89 1.78 18.02
N ILE A 44 12.31 2.65 17.19
CA ILE A 44 11.51 3.80 17.64
C ILE A 44 10.30 3.32 18.48
N LEU A 45 9.62 2.27 18.07
CA LEU A 45 8.47 1.73 18.81
C LEU A 45 8.85 1.13 20.19
N LYS A 46 10.12 0.82 20.43
CA LYS A 46 10.63 0.36 21.73
C LYS A 46 11.12 1.50 22.62
N SER A 47 11.22 2.70 22.08
CA SER A 47 11.60 3.91 22.83
C SER A 47 10.35 4.69 23.23
N ASP A 48 10.53 5.63 24.17
CA ASP A 48 9.45 6.55 24.60
C ASP A 48 9.22 7.70 23.61
N GLN A 49 9.91 7.69 22.47
CA GLN A 49 9.78 8.72 21.46
C GLN A 49 8.41 8.67 20.79
N LYS A 50 7.68 9.78 20.86
CA LYS A 50 6.42 9.95 20.12
C LYS A 50 6.70 10.28 18.66
N VAL A 51 6.15 9.48 17.76
CA VAL A 51 6.26 9.70 16.32
C VAL A 51 4.86 9.71 15.73
N TYR A 52 4.48 10.86 15.16
CA TYR A 52 3.18 11.08 14.56
C TYR A 52 2.84 10.01 13.51
N GLY A 53 1.65 9.45 13.61
CA GLY A 53 1.17 8.41 12.71
C GLY A 53 1.79 7.03 12.90
N VAL A 54 2.65 6.88 13.92
CA VAL A 54 3.31 5.61 14.27
C VAL A 54 2.80 5.09 15.62
N ASN A 55 3.02 5.84 16.70
CA ASN A 55 2.61 5.47 18.06
C ASN A 55 1.82 6.60 18.76
N THR A 56 1.20 7.46 17.99
CA THR A 56 0.28 8.52 18.45
C THR A 56 -1.06 8.41 17.75
N GLY A 57 -2.07 9.10 18.29
CA GLY A 57 -3.29 9.40 17.56
C GLY A 57 -3.04 10.39 16.41
N PHE A 58 -4.12 10.80 15.72
CA PHE A 58 -4.10 11.69 14.56
C PHE A 58 -4.81 13.01 14.85
N GLY A 59 -4.43 14.05 14.10
CA GLY A 59 -5.03 15.39 14.24
C GLY A 59 -4.94 15.91 15.67
N LYS A 60 -6.07 16.23 16.30
CA LYS A 60 -6.12 16.71 17.69
C LYS A 60 -5.57 15.71 18.72
N LEU A 61 -5.52 14.43 18.38
CA LEU A 61 -5.00 13.36 19.22
C LEU A 61 -3.50 13.04 18.96
N SER A 62 -2.80 13.86 18.18
CA SER A 62 -1.39 13.66 17.82
C SER A 62 -0.45 13.58 19.03
N ASN A 63 -0.83 14.19 20.16
CA ASN A 63 -0.08 14.17 21.41
C ASN A 63 -0.41 12.98 22.34
N VAL A 64 -1.43 12.18 21.99
CA VAL A 64 -1.84 11.00 22.77
C VAL A 64 -0.98 9.82 22.34
N SER A 65 -0.21 9.28 23.26
CA SER A 65 0.56 8.05 23.05
C SER A 65 -0.36 6.84 23.06
N ILE A 66 -0.19 5.95 22.10
CA ILE A 66 -0.98 4.72 21.95
C ILE A 66 -0.14 3.55 22.44
N GLY A 67 -0.68 2.75 23.34
CA GLY A 67 -0.03 1.56 23.87
C GLY A 67 0.24 0.51 22.78
N SER A 68 1.29 -0.27 22.91
CA SER A 68 1.69 -1.27 21.91
C SER A 68 0.62 -2.33 21.62
N SER A 69 -0.21 -2.66 22.61
CA SER A 69 -1.35 -3.57 22.46
C SER A 69 -2.46 -3.01 21.57
N GLU A 70 -2.65 -1.69 21.59
CA GLU A 70 -3.72 -1.00 20.86
C GLU A 70 -3.30 -0.58 19.46
N LEU A 71 -1.99 -0.49 19.18
CA LEU A 71 -1.46 -0.06 17.88
C LEU A 71 -1.98 -0.90 16.72
N LYS A 72 -2.12 -2.21 16.88
CA LYS A 72 -2.64 -3.09 15.82
C LYS A 72 -4.09 -2.78 15.49
N VAL A 73 -4.91 -2.57 16.51
CA VAL A 73 -6.34 -2.23 16.37
C VAL A 73 -6.46 -0.85 15.74
N LEU A 74 -5.67 0.12 16.22
CA LEU A 74 -5.62 1.46 15.65
C LEU A 74 -5.30 1.43 14.15
N GLN A 75 -4.23 0.72 13.75
CA GLN A 75 -3.81 0.63 12.35
C GLN A 75 -4.89 -0.01 11.46
N LEU A 76 -5.54 -1.06 11.94
CA LEU A 76 -6.64 -1.72 11.23
C LEU A 76 -7.85 -0.78 11.07
N ASN A 77 -8.25 -0.14 12.17
CA ASN A 77 -9.38 0.79 12.17
C ASN A 77 -9.09 2.02 11.30
N LEU A 78 -7.84 2.49 11.26
CA LEU A 78 -7.41 3.57 10.39
C LEU A 78 -7.67 3.21 8.91
N VAL A 79 -7.22 2.06 8.46
CA VAL A 79 -7.43 1.60 7.08
C VAL A 79 -8.92 1.49 6.78
N ARG A 80 -9.70 0.85 7.66
CA ARG A 80 -11.14 0.65 7.46
C ARG A 80 -11.92 1.98 7.44
N SER A 81 -11.63 2.89 8.36
CA SER A 81 -12.33 4.18 8.45
C SER A 81 -12.01 5.13 7.30
N HIS A 82 -10.84 5.00 6.68
CA HIS A 82 -10.44 5.84 5.55
C HIS A 82 -10.82 5.25 4.19
N ALA A 83 -11.23 3.99 4.11
CA ALA A 83 -11.70 3.35 2.88
C ALA A 83 -13.17 3.75 2.60
N CYS A 84 -13.42 5.04 2.48
CA CYS A 84 -14.75 5.65 2.34
C CYS A 84 -15.02 6.22 0.93
N GLY A 85 -14.22 5.82 -0.07
CA GLY A 85 -14.42 6.23 -1.46
C GLY A 85 -15.75 5.70 -2.02
N VAL A 86 -16.33 6.46 -2.95
CA VAL A 86 -17.63 6.17 -3.57
C VAL A 86 -17.57 6.30 -5.11
N GLY A 87 -18.65 5.88 -5.78
CA GLY A 87 -18.80 5.97 -7.23
C GLY A 87 -18.12 4.83 -7.99
N LYS A 88 -17.94 5.04 -9.28
CA LYS A 88 -17.31 4.04 -10.17
C LYS A 88 -15.86 3.79 -9.76
N SER A 89 -15.37 2.58 -9.99
CA SER A 89 -13.96 2.26 -9.77
C SER A 89 -13.04 3.01 -10.72
N LEU A 90 -11.79 3.20 -10.31
CA LEU A 90 -10.70 3.57 -11.19
C LEU A 90 -10.50 2.50 -12.27
N ASP A 91 -9.98 2.92 -13.42
CA ASP A 91 -9.59 1.98 -14.48
C ASP A 91 -8.46 1.07 -13.98
N LEU A 92 -8.47 -0.19 -14.41
CA LEU A 92 -7.50 -1.19 -13.96
C LEU A 92 -6.05 -0.76 -14.20
N GLY A 93 -5.78 -0.11 -15.35
CA GLY A 93 -4.47 0.45 -15.65
C GLY A 93 -4.04 1.53 -14.67
N VAL A 94 -4.94 2.43 -14.28
CA VAL A 94 -4.67 3.48 -13.29
C VAL A 94 -4.38 2.85 -11.93
N THR A 95 -5.17 1.87 -11.52
CA THR A 95 -4.93 1.12 -10.27
C THR A 95 -3.56 0.44 -10.29
N ARG A 96 -3.20 -0.22 -11.41
CA ARG A 96 -1.90 -0.88 -11.59
C ARG A 96 -0.74 0.10 -11.46
N VAL A 97 -0.82 1.25 -12.14
CA VAL A 97 0.20 2.30 -12.02
C VAL A 97 0.27 2.84 -10.58
N SER A 98 -0.86 3.06 -9.92
CA SER A 98 -0.90 3.53 -8.52
C SER A 98 -0.19 2.56 -7.56
N MET A 99 -0.39 1.24 -7.73
CA MET A 99 0.33 0.22 -6.95
C MET A 99 1.84 0.25 -7.20
N VAL A 100 2.25 0.44 -8.46
CA VAL A 100 3.68 0.57 -8.82
C VAL A 100 4.30 1.83 -8.20
N LEU A 101 3.62 2.98 -8.28
CA LEU A 101 4.07 4.22 -7.65
C LEU A 101 4.20 4.06 -6.12
N LYS A 102 3.30 3.29 -5.50
CA LYS A 102 3.41 2.96 -4.09
C LYS A 102 4.64 2.13 -3.77
N LEU A 103 4.95 1.12 -4.58
CA LEU A 103 6.19 0.35 -4.45
C LEU A 103 7.43 1.21 -4.65
N MET A 104 7.43 2.14 -5.61
CA MET A 104 8.53 3.09 -5.82
C MET A 104 8.76 3.97 -4.59
N THR A 105 7.67 4.44 -3.96
CA THR A 105 7.76 5.21 -2.71
C THR A 105 8.39 4.37 -1.59
N TRP A 106 7.96 3.12 -1.43
CA TRP A 106 8.51 2.23 -0.42
C TRP A 106 9.97 1.83 -0.69
N ALA A 107 10.35 1.66 -1.95
CA ALA A 107 11.71 1.34 -2.36
C ALA A 107 12.75 2.38 -1.93
N LYS A 108 12.34 3.64 -1.75
CA LYS A 108 13.20 4.71 -1.21
C LYS A 108 13.61 4.48 0.25
N GLY A 109 12.87 3.65 1.01
CA GLY A 109 13.25 3.23 2.36
C GLY A 109 12.94 4.23 3.47
N TYR A 110 11.91 5.08 3.30
CA TYR A 110 11.51 6.06 4.33
C TYR A 110 10.19 5.73 5.03
N SER A 111 9.45 4.72 4.54
CA SER A 111 8.06 4.48 4.98
C SER A 111 7.95 3.55 6.20
N GLY A 112 9.00 2.89 6.63
CA GLY A 112 8.97 1.99 7.78
C GLY A 112 8.10 0.72 7.59
N ILE A 113 7.57 0.47 6.38
CA ILE A 113 6.67 -0.64 6.12
C ILE A 113 7.34 -2.00 6.34
N ARG A 114 6.52 -3.01 6.66
CA ARG A 114 7.01 -4.39 6.75
C ARG A 114 7.41 -4.92 5.37
N PRO A 115 8.58 -5.57 5.22
CA PRO A 115 9.02 -6.13 3.94
C PRO A 115 8.02 -7.12 3.32
N VAL A 116 7.24 -7.84 4.14
CA VAL A 116 6.21 -8.75 3.66
C VAL A 116 5.13 -8.04 2.87
N LEU A 117 4.75 -6.81 3.25
CA LEU A 117 3.75 -6.02 2.54
C LEU A 117 4.24 -5.61 1.13
N ALA A 118 5.49 -5.18 1.00
CA ALA A 118 6.06 -4.86 -0.31
C ALA A 118 6.14 -6.11 -1.21
N LYS A 119 6.52 -7.27 -0.66
CA LYS A 119 6.52 -8.54 -1.38
C LYS A 119 5.11 -8.95 -1.82
N LEU A 120 4.11 -8.79 -0.95
CA LEU A 120 2.71 -9.07 -1.29
C LEU A 120 2.23 -8.18 -2.44
N LEU A 121 2.50 -6.87 -2.37
CA LEU A 121 2.07 -5.95 -3.44
C LEU A 121 2.73 -6.27 -4.79
N VAL A 122 4.01 -6.68 -4.78
CA VAL A 122 4.70 -7.21 -5.99
C VAL A 122 4.01 -8.45 -6.52
N LYS A 123 3.64 -9.38 -5.64
CA LYS A 123 2.95 -10.62 -6.04
C LYS A 123 1.56 -10.32 -6.59
N MET A 124 0.77 -9.45 -5.94
CA MET A 124 -0.53 -9.02 -6.45
C MET A 124 -0.41 -8.43 -7.86
N LEU A 125 0.54 -7.51 -8.09
CA LEU A 125 0.81 -6.96 -9.43
C LEU A 125 1.20 -8.02 -10.46
N ASN A 126 2.00 -9.02 -10.06
CA ASN A 126 2.45 -10.08 -10.97
C ASN A 126 1.33 -11.09 -11.31
N HIS A 127 0.29 -11.18 -10.48
CA HIS A 127 -0.93 -11.97 -10.74
C HIS A 127 -2.07 -11.11 -11.28
N ASP A 128 -1.84 -9.82 -11.51
CA ASP A 128 -2.83 -8.82 -11.90
C ASP A 128 -4.05 -8.78 -10.97
N ILE A 129 -3.81 -8.97 -9.67
CA ILE A 129 -4.81 -8.79 -8.61
C ILE A 129 -4.85 -7.30 -8.26
N LEU A 130 -5.87 -6.61 -8.73
CA LEU A 130 -5.97 -5.16 -8.66
C LEU A 130 -7.09 -4.73 -7.71
N PRO A 131 -6.79 -3.97 -6.64
CA PRO A 131 -7.81 -3.44 -5.74
C PRO A 131 -8.87 -2.62 -6.47
N ILE A 132 -10.13 -2.81 -6.08
CA ILE A 132 -11.21 -1.93 -6.52
C ILE A 132 -11.13 -0.63 -5.72
N ILE A 133 -10.77 0.45 -6.39
CA ILE A 133 -10.60 1.77 -5.79
C ILE A 133 -11.65 2.71 -6.39
N PRO A 134 -12.62 3.22 -5.61
CA PRO A 134 -13.59 4.20 -6.10
C PRO A 134 -12.93 5.50 -6.54
N ARG A 135 -13.45 6.13 -7.60
CA ARG A 135 -12.89 7.37 -8.17
C ARG A 135 -13.06 8.59 -7.27
N GLN A 136 -14.11 8.61 -6.45
CA GLN A 136 -14.47 9.74 -5.59
C GLN A 136 -14.08 9.42 -4.15
N GLY A 137 -13.21 10.22 -3.57
CA GLY A 137 -12.70 10.02 -2.20
C GLY A 137 -11.35 10.65 -1.98
N SER A 138 -10.66 11.07 -3.06
CA SER A 138 -9.44 11.87 -2.94
C SER A 138 -9.80 13.30 -2.53
N VAL A 139 -9.14 13.77 -1.46
CA VAL A 139 -9.22 15.16 -0.99
C VAL A 139 -7.81 15.71 -1.02
N GLY A 140 -7.50 16.58 -1.95
CA GLY A 140 -6.15 17.06 -2.27
C GLY A 140 -5.40 17.83 -1.17
N ALA A 141 -5.87 17.82 0.09
CA ALA A 141 -5.29 18.60 1.18
C ALA A 141 -4.11 17.92 1.90
N SER A 142 -4.14 16.59 2.09
CA SER A 142 -3.13 15.87 2.90
C SER A 142 -2.75 14.51 2.33
N GLY A 143 -2.92 14.32 1.02
CA GLY A 143 -2.69 13.06 0.32
C GLY A 143 -3.98 12.27 0.08
N ASP A 144 -3.84 11.21 -0.68
CA ASP A 144 -4.97 10.39 -1.13
C ASP A 144 -5.31 9.31 -0.08
N LEU A 145 -5.92 9.72 1.02
CA LEU A 145 -6.22 8.82 2.14
C LEU A 145 -7.18 7.70 1.71
N ALA A 146 -8.33 8.03 1.13
CA ALA A 146 -9.33 7.03 0.76
C ALA A 146 -8.85 6.08 -0.35
N PRO A 147 -8.28 6.52 -1.48
CA PRO A 147 -7.75 5.62 -2.49
C PRO A 147 -6.67 4.67 -1.95
N LEU A 148 -5.75 5.18 -1.14
CA LEU A 148 -4.70 4.35 -0.54
C LEU A 148 -5.23 3.40 0.53
N ALA A 149 -6.29 3.78 1.26
CA ALA A 149 -6.96 2.89 2.20
C ALA A 149 -7.66 1.72 1.49
N HIS A 150 -8.33 1.96 0.36
CA HIS A 150 -8.88 0.88 -0.47
C HIS A 150 -7.79 -0.07 -0.99
N MET A 151 -6.65 0.46 -1.42
CA MET A 151 -5.49 -0.37 -1.78
C MET A 151 -5.00 -1.20 -0.58
N ALA A 152 -4.91 -0.59 0.59
CA ALA A 152 -4.47 -1.27 1.81
C ALA A 152 -5.45 -2.36 2.27
N LEU A 153 -6.78 -2.14 2.18
CA LEU A 153 -7.79 -3.15 2.48
C LEU A 153 -7.53 -4.44 1.70
N ALA A 154 -7.24 -4.35 0.41
CA ALA A 154 -6.95 -5.52 -0.40
C ALA A 154 -5.73 -6.31 0.10
N THR A 155 -4.70 -5.62 0.63
CA THR A 155 -3.50 -6.29 1.16
C THR A 155 -3.70 -6.99 2.49
N ILE A 156 -4.79 -6.71 3.20
CA ILE A 156 -5.18 -7.40 4.44
C ILE A 156 -6.31 -8.41 4.23
N GLY A 157 -6.67 -8.68 2.98
CA GLY A 157 -7.73 -9.62 2.61
C GLY A 157 -9.14 -9.06 2.72
N GLU A 158 -9.30 -7.75 2.93
CA GLU A 158 -10.59 -7.07 2.98
C GLU A 158 -10.87 -6.31 1.67
N GLY A 159 -12.14 -5.88 1.47
CA GLY A 159 -12.56 -5.22 0.24
C GLY A 159 -12.60 -6.16 -0.96
N HIS A 160 -12.63 -5.57 -2.14
CA HIS A 160 -12.77 -6.30 -3.41
C HIS A 160 -11.58 -6.02 -4.34
N VAL A 161 -11.30 -6.97 -5.20
CA VAL A 161 -10.26 -6.86 -6.23
C VAL A 161 -10.83 -7.33 -7.57
N HIS A 162 -10.22 -6.85 -8.65
CA HIS A 162 -10.34 -7.45 -9.97
C HIS A 162 -9.27 -8.53 -10.12
N PHE A 163 -9.66 -9.74 -10.48
CA PHE A 163 -8.77 -10.88 -10.71
C PHE A 163 -9.42 -11.85 -11.69
N GLN A 164 -8.71 -12.27 -12.74
CA GLN A 164 -9.21 -13.18 -13.79
C GLN A 164 -10.55 -12.73 -14.38
N ASP A 165 -10.61 -11.46 -14.81
CA ASP A 165 -11.80 -10.81 -15.39
C ASP A 165 -13.06 -10.81 -14.50
N ARG A 166 -12.88 -11.01 -13.19
CA ARG A 166 -13.97 -11.01 -12.20
C ARG A 166 -13.67 -10.03 -11.06
N THR A 167 -14.71 -9.42 -10.53
CA THR A 167 -14.66 -8.72 -9.25
C THR A 167 -15.03 -9.70 -8.13
N MET A 168 -14.14 -9.84 -7.14
CA MET A 168 -14.31 -10.78 -6.04
C MET A 168 -13.72 -10.25 -4.73
N PRO A 169 -14.10 -10.84 -3.56
CA PRO A 169 -13.48 -10.51 -2.29
C PRO A 169 -11.96 -10.75 -2.34
N SER A 170 -11.18 -9.81 -1.78
CA SER A 170 -9.73 -9.86 -1.85
C SER A 170 -9.15 -11.15 -1.24
N LEU A 171 -9.69 -11.60 -0.10
CA LEU A 171 -9.21 -12.82 0.55
C LEU A 171 -9.34 -14.05 -0.37
N LEU A 172 -10.42 -14.14 -1.16
CA LEU A 172 -10.59 -15.26 -2.09
C LEU A 172 -9.58 -15.20 -3.22
N ALA A 173 -9.39 -14.04 -3.84
CA ALA A 173 -8.41 -13.86 -4.91
C ALA A 173 -6.97 -14.19 -4.42
N LEU A 174 -6.62 -13.75 -3.22
CA LEU A 174 -5.30 -14.05 -2.63
C LEU A 174 -5.13 -15.56 -2.40
N LYS A 175 -6.17 -16.24 -1.89
CA LYS A 175 -6.15 -17.72 -1.71
C LYS A 175 -6.04 -18.46 -3.04
N GLU A 176 -6.81 -18.07 -4.06
CA GLU A 176 -6.74 -18.68 -5.39
C GLU A 176 -5.36 -18.51 -6.04
N ALA A 177 -4.69 -17.38 -5.75
CA ALA A 177 -3.33 -17.09 -6.23
C ALA A 177 -2.21 -17.67 -5.34
N ASN A 178 -2.52 -18.39 -4.26
CA ASN A 178 -1.57 -18.88 -3.25
C ASN A 178 -0.68 -17.77 -2.66
N LEU A 179 -1.31 -16.67 -2.24
CA LEU A 179 -0.68 -15.48 -1.66
C LEU A 179 -1.08 -15.26 -0.19
#